data_9bfa6875c1eb566b3da7592a793674b2
#
_entry.id   9bfa6875c1eb566b3da7592a793674b2
#
_cell.length_a   1.000
_cell.length_b   1.000
_cell.length_c   1.000
_cell.angle_alpha   90.00
_cell.angle_beta   90.00
_cell.angle_gamma   90.00
#
_symmetry.space_group_name_H-M   'P 1'
#
loop_
_entity.id
_entity.type
_entity.pdbx_description
1 polymer ?
#
loop_
_entity_poly.entity_id
_entity_poly.type
_entity_poly.pdbx_seq_one_letter_code
_entity_poly.pdbx_strand_id
1 'polypeptide(L)'
;VRNIPLDEGLVTAVQLILDCKGKVVTSGMGKAGLIAQKIASTMSSTGTPAVFLHPGEAQHGDLGMLGKEDVLIVLTNSGRTREIVELVDLTERMLGHKLPIIAITSHPESELKQTVDVLLYMGQFEEACPLHMAPTTSTTVMLALGDVLSVLVMEAKGFTKADFAKRHHGGYLGQRTRENHD
;
A
#
# COMPACT_ATOMS: atom_id res chain seq x y z
N VAL A 1 4.54 3.88 -16.07
CA VAL A 1 4.06 2.53 -15.73
C VAL A 1 4.90 1.47 -16.46
N ARG A 2 5.13 1.57 -17.79
CA ARG A 2 5.90 0.56 -18.55
C ARG A 2 7.32 0.31 -18.03
N ASN A 3 7.91 1.26 -17.34
CA ASN A 3 9.30 1.23 -16.85
C ASN A 3 9.38 0.96 -15.33
N ILE A 4 8.28 0.57 -14.69
CA ILE A 4 8.32 0.14 -13.29
C ILE A 4 9.06 -1.20 -13.26
N PRO A 5 10.14 -1.34 -12.45
CA PRO A 5 10.81 -2.62 -12.31
C PRO A 5 9.86 -3.65 -11.69
N LEU A 6 9.67 -4.76 -12.37
CA LEU A 6 9.02 -5.94 -11.79
C LEU A 6 10.16 -6.89 -11.37
N ASP A 7 10.77 -6.58 -10.25
CA ASP A 7 11.96 -7.25 -9.72
C ASP A 7 11.64 -8.14 -8.51
N GLU A 8 12.68 -8.69 -7.90
CA GLU A 8 12.57 -9.52 -6.70
C GLU A 8 11.92 -8.77 -5.52
N GLY A 9 12.01 -7.43 -5.49
CA GLY A 9 11.36 -6.61 -4.47
C GLY A 9 9.84 -6.75 -4.51
N LEU A 10 9.24 -6.79 -5.72
CA LEU A 10 7.79 -7.00 -5.85
C LEU A 10 7.37 -8.39 -5.36
N VAL A 11 8.15 -9.43 -5.70
CA VAL A 11 7.89 -10.80 -5.23
C VAL A 11 7.97 -10.87 -3.70
N THR A 12 8.99 -10.26 -3.12
CA THR A 12 9.16 -10.19 -1.67
C THR A 12 8.01 -9.43 -1.00
N ALA A 13 7.57 -8.30 -1.57
CA ALA A 13 6.42 -7.55 -1.06
C ALA A 13 5.13 -8.39 -1.06
N VAL A 14 4.87 -9.12 -2.15
CA VAL A 14 3.74 -10.04 -2.23
C VAL A 14 3.83 -11.09 -1.13
N GLN A 15 5.01 -11.70 -0.96
CA GLN A 15 5.20 -12.75 0.05
C GLN A 15 4.98 -12.22 1.48
N LEU A 16 5.51 -11.04 1.82
CA LEU A 16 5.27 -10.41 3.12
C LEU A 16 3.78 -10.23 3.41
N ILE A 17 3.00 -9.84 2.40
CA ILE A 17 1.55 -9.67 2.56
C ILE A 17 0.82 -11.02 2.66
N LEU A 18 1.27 -12.04 1.95
CA LEU A 18 0.70 -13.40 2.05
C LEU A 18 0.95 -14.01 3.43
N ASP A 19 2.11 -13.76 4.01
CA ASP A 19 2.52 -14.27 5.33
C ASP A 19 1.92 -13.47 6.49
N CYS A 20 1.34 -12.30 6.22
CA CYS A 20 0.70 -11.45 7.22
C CYS A 20 -0.43 -12.19 7.94
N LYS A 21 -0.35 -12.27 9.27
CA LYS A 21 -1.39 -12.90 10.12
C LYS A 21 -2.39 -11.89 10.66
N GLY A 22 -2.03 -10.60 10.65
CA GLY A 22 -2.87 -9.48 11.03
C GLY A 22 -3.56 -8.86 9.80
N LYS A 23 -3.32 -7.60 9.60
CA LYS A 23 -3.83 -6.81 8.45
C LYS A 23 -2.72 -6.02 7.79
N VAL A 24 -2.96 -5.57 6.57
CA VAL A 24 -2.12 -4.58 5.90
C VAL A 24 -2.54 -3.19 6.37
N VAL A 25 -1.58 -2.41 6.85
CA VAL A 25 -1.79 -1.00 7.17
C VAL A 25 -1.09 -0.17 6.12
N THR A 26 -1.84 0.68 5.41
CA THR A 26 -1.26 1.59 4.40
C THR A 26 -1.17 2.99 4.97
N SER A 27 -0.11 3.73 4.63
CA SER A 27 0.08 5.10 5.09
C SER A 27 0.72 5.99 4.01
N GLY A 28 0.43 7.27 4.07
CA GLY A 28 0.95 8.28 3.15
C GLY A 28 0.44 9.66 3.52
N MET A 29 1.20 10.70 3.17
CA MET A 29 0.83 12.09 3.46
C MET A 29 0.25 12.77 2.23
N GLY A 30 -0.78 13.60 2.42
CA GLY A 30 -1.41 14.40 1.36
C GLY A 30 -1.98 13.51 0.23
N LYS A 31 -1.59 13.78 -1.03
CA LYS A 31 -2.09 13.00 -2.18
C LYS A 31 -1.63 11.54 -2.16
N ALA A 32 -0.42 11.26 -1.66
CA ALA A 32 0.04 9.88 -1.44
C ALA A 32 -0.84 9.16 -0.39
N GLY A 33 -1.35 9.87 0.60
CA GLY A 33 -2.32 9.35 1.56
C GLY A 33 -3.65 8.94 0.93
N LEU A 34 -4.18 9.74 -0.01
CA LEU A 34 -5.38 9.37 -0.77
C LEU A 34 -5.17 8.10 -1.60
N ILE A 35 -3.97 7.94 -2.18
CA ILE A 35 -3.61 6.71 -2.88
C ILE A 35 -3.49 5.53 -1.90
N ALA A 36 -2.88 5.72 -0.73
CA ALA A 36 -2.78 4.71 0.31
C ALA A 36 -4.17 4.24 0.78
N GLN A 37 -5.12 5.16 0.98
CA GLN A 37 -6.52 4.83 1.29
C GLN A 37 -7.16 3.96 0.19
N LYS A 38 -6.93 4.32 -1.08
CA LYS A 38 -7.45 3.54 -2.21
C LYS A 38 -6.85 2.14 -2.25
N ILE A 39 -5.55 1.98 -2.01
CA ILE A 39 -4.88 0.68 -1.96
C ILE A 39 -5.47 -0.17 -0.83
N ALA A 40 -5.63 0.36 0.38
CA ALA A 40 -6.27 -0.33 1.49
C ALA A 40 -7.69 -0.82 1.14
N SER A 41 -8.49 0.06 0.53
CA SER A 41 -9.85 -0.28 0.06
C SER A 41 -9.84 -1.39 -0.98
N THR A 42 -8.93 -1.35 -1.95
CA THR A 42 -8.78 -2.38 -2.98
C THR A 42 -8.40 -3.72 -2.36
N MET A 43 -7.37 -3.75 -1.51
CA MET A 43 -6.94 -4.97 -0.80
C MET A 43 -8.07 -5.58 0.02
N SER A 44 -8.81 -4.77 0.79
CA SER A 44 -9.94 -5.24 1.59
C SER A 44 -11.02 -5.85 0.72
N SER A 45 -11.35 -5.24 -0.41
CA SER A 45 -12.36 -5.73 -1.34
C SER A 45 -11.93 -7.00 -2.09
N THR A 46 -10.64 -7.26 -2.20
CA THR A 46 -10.03 -8.41 -2.89
C THR A 46 -9.48 -9.47 -1.93
N GLY A 47 -9.92 -9.47 -0.66
CA GLY A 47 -9.67 -10.57 0.27
C GLY A 47 -8.46 -10.42 1.19
N THR A 48 -7.81 -9.27 1.18
CA THR A 48 -6.73 -8.95 2.13
C THR A 48 -7.20 -7.88 3.11
N PRO A 49 -7.40 -8.19 4.40
CA PRO A 49 -7.76 -7.17 5.38
C PRO A 49 -6.77 -6.01 5.36
N ALA A 50 -7.25 -4.81 5.12
CA ALA A 50 -6.39 -3.63 5.04
C ALA A 50 -7.11 -2.38 5.55
N VAL A 51 -6.34 -1.47 6.17
CA VAL A 51 -6.81 -0.19 6.67
C VAL A 51 -5.80 0.91 6.36
N PHE A 52 -6.25 2.14 6.31
CA PHE A 52 -5.39 3.32 6.18
C PHE A 52 -5.12 3.92 7.56
N LEU A 53 -3.86 4.28 7.82
CA LEU A 53 -3.41 5.05 8.97
C LEU A 53 -2.82 6.38 8.50
N HIS A 54 -3.39 7.49 8.94
CA HIS A 54 -2.84 8.81 8.64
C HIS A 54 -1.55 9.03 9.45
N PRO A 55 -0.40 9.35 8.84
CA PRO A 55 0.88 9.38 9.56
C PRO A 55 0.96 10.52 10.59
N GLY A 56 0.25 11.63 10.38
CA GLY A 56 0.13 12.70 11.36
C GLY A 56 -0.69 12.27 12.58
N GLU A 57 -1.83 11.59 12.40
CA GLU A 57 -2.69 11.13 13.49
C GLU A 57 -2.05 9.96 14.27
N ALA A 58 -1.14 9.21 13.64
CA ALA A 58 -0.37 8.18 14.31
C ALA A 58 0.39 8.71 15.54
N GLN A 59 0.90 9.95 15.46
CA GLN A 59 1.60 10.60 16.56
C GLN A 59 0.65 11.04 17.71
N HIS A 60 -0.65 11.03 17.46
CA HIS A 60 -1.69 11.44 18.40
C HIS A 60 -2.54 10.29 18.92
N GLY A 61 -2.06 9.05 18.77
CA GLY A 61 -2.68 7.85 19.35
C GLY A 61 -3.14 6.81 18.33
N ASP A 62 -3.37 7.18 17.07
CA ASP A 62 -3.84 6.23 16.04
C ASP A 62 -2.79 5.18 15.67
N LEU A 63 -1.52 5.37 16.08
CA LEU A 63 -0.49 4.34 16.01
C LEU A 63 -0.93 3.02 16.69
N GLY A 64 -1.80 3.10 17.70
CA GLY A 64 -2.43 1.96 18.34
C GLY A 64 -3.28 1.06 17.42
N MET A 65 -3.56 1.49 16.19
CA MET A 65 -4.18 0.64 15.15
C MET A 65 -3.25 -0.48 14.67
N LEU A 66 -1.93 -0.32 14.83
CA LEU A 66 -0.94 -1.33 14.44
C LEU A 66 -0.85 -2.46 15.45
N GLY A 67 -0.95 -3.68 14.95
CA GLY A 67 -0.74 -4.91 15.70
C GLY A 67 0.61 -5.56 15.37
N LYS A 68 1.03 -6.50 16.21
CA LYS A 68 2.33 -7.19 16.07
C LYS A 68 2.47 -8.09 14.83
N GLU A 69 1.35 -8.49 14.24
CA GLU A 69 1.30 -9.40 13.10
C GLU A 69 0.91 -8.70 11.80
N ASP A 70 0.89 -7.35 11.82
CA ASP A 70 0.54 -6.53 10.67
C ASP A 70 1.73 -6.35 9.71
N VAL A 71 1.43 -5.90 8.49
CA VAL A 71 2.40 -5.40 7.51
C VAL A 71 2.10 -3.93 7.26
N LEU A 72 3.12 -3.08 7.30
CA LEU A 72 2.98 -1.65 7.01
C LEU A 72 3.44 -1.34 5.58
N ILE A 73 2.61 -0.65 4.81
CA ILE A 73 2.96 -0.13 3.48
C ILE A 73 2.96 1.39 3.54
N VAL A 74 4.10 2.02 3.29
CA VAL A 74 4.25 3.48 3.29
C VAL A 74 4.47 4.02 1.88
N LEU A 75 3.77 5.10 1.55
CA LEU A 75 3.85 5.78 0.26
C LEU A 75 4.45 7.17 0.42
N THR A 76 5.56 7.42 -0.25
CA THR A 76 6.20 8.73 -0.28
C THR A 76 7.03 8.91 -1.55
N ASN A 77 6.74 9.94 -2.35
CA ASN A 77 7.49 10.16 -3.57
C ASN A 77 8.97 10.43 -3.31
N SER A 78 9.26 11.33 -2.35
CA SER A 78 10.64 11.76 -2.03
C SER A 78 11.41 10.80 -1.14
N GLY A 79 10.75 9.86 -0.47
CA GLY A 79 11.35 9.04 0.57
C GLY A 79 11.79 9.82 1.82
N ARG A 80 11.43 11.11 1.93
CA ARG A 80 11.86 12.03 2.98
C ARG A 80 10.71 12.74 3.69
N THR A 81 9.47 12.31 3.45
CA THR A 81 8.31 12.88 4.13
C THR A 81 8.45 12.61 5.63
N ARG A 82 8.59 13.68 6.40
CA ARG A 82 8.92 13.63 7.83
C ARG A 82 7.97 12.71 8.59
N GLU A 83 6.67 12.87 8.38
CA GLU A 83 5.62 12.10 9.08
C GLU A 83 5.70 10.61 8.76
N ILE A 84 6.15 10.24 7.57
CA ILE A 84 6.37 8.84 7.19
C ILE A 84 7.62 8.26 7.86
N VAL A 85 8.72 9.01 7.88
CA VAL A 85 9.96 8.58 8.55
C VAL A 85 9.71 8.40 10.05
N GLU A 86 9.04 9.38 10.68
CA GLU A 86 8.66 9.31 12.09
C GLU A 86 7.69 8.15 12.38
N LEU A 87 6.72 7.88 11.50
CA LEU A 87 5.81 6.74 11.63
C LEU A 87 6.58 5.40 11.68
N VAL A 88 7.52 5.20 10.77
CA VAL A 88 8.34 3.97 10.71
C VAL A 88 9.13 3.78 12.02
N ASP A 89 9.80 4.82 12.50
CA ASP A 89 10.57 4.78 13.74
C ASP A 89 9.69 4.54 14.98
N LEU A 90 8.55 5.24 15.08
CA LEU A 90 7.61 5.08 16.19
C LEU A 90 6.96 3.70 16.23
N THR A 91 6.75 3.06 15.08
CA THR A 91 6.15 1.73 14.99
C THR A 91 7.00 0.70 15.74
N GLU A 92 8.31 0.65 15.49
CA GLU A 92 9.21 -0.28 16.18
C GLU A 92 9.27 0.01 17.68
N ARG A 93 9.36 1.27 18.07
CA ARG A 93 9.37 1.68 19.49
C ARG A 93 8.11 1.29 20.25
N MET A 94 6.93 1.49 19.64
CA MET A 94 5.66 1.17 20.27
C MET A 94 5.46 -0.35 20.43
N LEU A 95 5.76 -1.11 19.39
CA LEU A 95 5.50 -2.56 19.39
C LEU A 95 6.58 -3.36 20.13
N GLY A 96 7.78 -2.78 20.33
CA GLY A 96 8.94 -3.46 20.89
C GLY A 96 9.53 -4.55 19.99
N HIS A 97 9.15 -4.56 18.69
CA HIS A 97 9.70 -5.41 17.65
C HIS A 97 9.48 -4.77 16.27
N LYS A 98 10.27 -5.19 15.29
CA LYS A 98 10.19 -4.69 13.92
C LYS A 98 9.01 -5.34 13.18
N LEU A 99 8.13 -4.52 12.58
CA LEU A 99 7.14 -4.98 11.60
C LEU A 99 7.76 -5.13 10.22
N PRO A 100 7.24 -6.03 9.37
CA PRO A 100 7.52 -5.99 7.95
C PRO A 100 7.02 -4.68 7.33
N ILE A 101 7.91 -3.92 6.69
CA ILE A 101 7.60 -2.62 6.10
C ILE A 101 7.96 -2.61 4.62
N ILE A 102 6.99 -2.21 3.80
CA ILE A 102 7.13 -2.01 2.35
C ILE A 102 7.05 -0.51 2.07
N ALA A 103 8.04 0.07 1.42
CA ALA A 103 8.00 1.46 0.97
C ALA A 103 7.79 1.55 -0.54
N ILE A 104 6.92 2.45 -0.99
CA ILE A 104 6.72 2.82 -2.40
C ILE A 104 7.26 4.22 -2.60
N THR A 105 8.34 4.37 -3.39
CA THR A 105 9.03 5.66 -3.59
C THR A 105 9.73 5.75 -4.94
N SER A 106 9.98 6.98 -5.43
CA SER A 106 10.86 7.24 -6.59
C SER A 106 12.32 7.56 -6.18
N HIS A 107 12.64 7.50 -4.88
CA HIS A 107 13.97 7.79 -4.36
C HIS A 107 14.54 6.57 -3.60
N PRO A 108 15.13 5.60 -4.32
CA PRO A 108 15.61 4.35 -3.73
C PRO A 108 16.79 4.53 -2.77
N GLU A 109 17.48 5.67 -2.83
CA GLU A 109 18.61 6.01 -1.94
C GLU A 109 18.19 6.90 -0.75
N SER A 110 16.89 7.01 -0.48
CA SER A 110 16.38 7.72 0.68
C SER A 110 16.68 6.98 2.00
N GLU A 111 16.55 7.70 3.13
CA GLU A 111 16.76 7.14 4.47
C GLU A 111 15.89 5.91 4.75
N LEU A 112 14.70 5.84 4.14
CA LEU A 112 13.80 4.69 4.28
C LEU A 112 14.43 3.36 3.86
N LYS A 113 15.41 3.37 2.94
CA LYS A 113 16.12 2.15 2.51
C LYS A 113 16.70 1.34 3.66
N GLN A 114 17.11 2.01 4.74
CA GLN A 114 17.76 1.38 5.89
C GLN A 114 16.76 0.86 6.93
N THR A 115 15.52 1.32 6.86
CA THR A 115 14.50 1.06 7.88
C THR A 115 13.37 0.16 7.40
N VAL A 116 13.22 -0.03 6.07
CA VAL A 116 12.18 -0.87 5.48
C VAL A 116 12.75 -2.21 4.99
N ASP A 117 11.91 -3.23 4.91
CA ASP A 117 12.32 -4.56 4.45
C ASP A 117 12.30 -4.65 2.92
N VAL A 118 11.38 -3.93 2.28
CA VAL A 118 11.24 -3.87 0.82
C VAL A 118 11.02 -2.44 0.38
N LEU A 119 11.77 -2.02 -0.63
CA LEU A 119 11.58 -0.75 -1.30
C LEU A 119 11.15 -1.00 -2.75
N LEU A 120 9.91 -0.66 -3.07
CA LEU A 120 9.36 -0.71 -4.42
C LEU A 120 9.66 0.61 -5.13
N TYR A 121 10.57 0.55 -6.08
CA TYR A 121 11.01 1.70 -6.84
C TYR A 121 10.02 2.02 -7.97
N MET A 122 9.51 3.24 -7.99
CA MET A 122 8.53 3.70 -8.99
C MET A 122 9.15 4.15 -10.31
N GLY A 123 10.46 4.28 -10.39
CA GLY A 123 11.16 4.91 -11.52
C GLY A 123 11.34 6.42 -11.32
N GLN A 124 12.09 7.03 -12.25
CA GLN A 124 12.23 8.48 -12.35
C GLN A 124 11.21 9.02 -13.35
N PHE A 125 10.59 10.13 -13.02
CA PHE A 125 9.61 10.82 -13.86
C PHE A 125 9.50 12.29 -13.46
N GLU A 126 8.93 13.10 -14.34
CA GLU A 126 8.51 14.46 -14.05
C GLU A 126 7.00 14.50 -13.80
N GLU A 127 6.57 15.41 -12.95
CA GLU A 127 5.13 15.67 -12.75
C GLU A 127 4.54 16.30 -14.01
N ALA A 128 3.35 15.83 -14.42
CA ALA A 128 2.71 16.22 -15.67
C ALA A 128 2.15 17.66 -15.67
N CYS A 129 2.08 18.32 -14.52
CA CYS A 129 1.60 19.70 -14.47
C CYS A 129 2.63 20.67 -15.09
N PRO A 130 2.19 21.82 -15.66
CA PRO A 130 3.09 22.80 -16.29
C PRO A 130 4.18 23.36 -15.38
N LEU A 131 4.01 23.25 -14.06
CA LEU A 131 4.98 23.68 -13.04
C LEU A 131 5.90 22.53 -12.59
N HIS A 132 5.68 21.30 -13.04
CA HIS A 132 6.39 20.09 -12.61
C HIS A 132 6.39 19.87 -11.08
N MET A 133 5.37 20.39 -10.38
CA MET A 133 5.29 20.40 -8.91
C MET A 133 4.09 19.61 -8.36
N ALA A 134 2.90 19.75 -8.98
CA ALA A 134 1.70 19.11 -8.48
C ALA A 134 1.78 17.58 -8.65
N PRO A 135 1.63 16.80 -7.56
CA PRO A 135 1.63 15.35 -7.65
C PRO A 135 0.53 14.84 -8.59
N THR A 136 0.93 14.37 -9.74
CA THR A 136 0.11 13.86 -10.85
C THR A 136 0.68 12.55 -11.35
N THR A 137 1.83 12.57 -12.02
CA THR A 137 2.53 11.36 -12.48
C THR A 137 2.90 10.46 -11.30
N SER A 138 3.46 11.03 -10.23
CA SER A 138 3.85 10.29 -9.03
C SER A 138 2.66 9.51 -8.44
N THR A 139 1.53 10.16 -8.25
CA THR A 139 0.34 9.53 -7.67
C THR A 139 -0.29 8.49 -8.60
N THR A 140 -0.24 8.71 -9.91
CA THR A 140 -0.69 7.72 -10.90
C THR A 140 0.18 6.47 -10.87
N VAL A 141 1.50 6.62 -10.77
CA VAL A 141 2.44 5.50 -10.69
C VAL A 141 2.28 4.76 -9.36
N MET A 142 2.14 5.48 -8.23
CA MET A 142 1.85 4.87 -6.92
C MET A 142 0.57 4.02 -6.98
N LEU A 143 -0.49 4.57 -7.58
CA LEU A 143 -1.76 3.88 -7.73
C LEU A 143 -1.61 2.60 -8.55
N ALA A 144 -0.97 2.70 -9.72
CA ALA A 144 -0.76 1.55 -10.59
C ALA A 144 0.04 0.43 -9.91
N LEU A 145 1.11 0.79 -9.18
CA LEU A 145 1.94 -0.18 -8.46
C LEU A 145 1.17 -0.82 -7.29
N GLY A 146 0.39 -0.03 -6.56
CA GLY A 146 -0.48 -0.53 -5.49
C GLY A 146 -1.58 -1.48 -6.01
N ASP A 147 -2.12 -1.22 -7.21
CA ASP A 147 -3.08 -2.11 -7.84
C ASP A 147 -2.43 -3.40 -8.32
N VAL A 148 -1.24 -3.33 -8.92
CA VAL A 148 -0.45 -4.53 -9.28
C VAL A 148 -0.22 -5.39 -8.04
N LEU A 149 0.24 -4.80 -6.94
CA LEU A 149 0.47 -5.52 -5.69
C LEU A 149 -0.83 -6.17 -5.16
N SER A 150 -1.94 -5.44 -5.18
CA SER A 150 -3.24 -5.95 -4.74
C SER A 150 -3.74 -7.12 -5.59
N VAL A 151 -3.57 -7.04 -6.92
CA VAL A 151 -3.99 -8.09 -7.86
C VAL A 151 -3.13 -9.34 -7.72
N LEU A 152 -1.81 -9.19 -7.59
CA LEU A 152 -0.90 -10.33 -7.39
C LEU A 152 -1.20 -11.07 -6.09
N VAL A 153 -1.45 -10.34 -4.99
CA VAL A 153 -1.86 -10.95 -3.72
C VAL A 153 -3.22 -11.63 -3.84
N MET A 154 -4.19 -11.01 -4.52
CA MET A 154 -5.50 -11.59 -4.78
C MET A 154 -5.38 -12.92 -5.55
N GLU A 155 -4.57 -12.94 -6.60
CA GLU A 155 -4.33 -14.14 -7.43
C GLU A 155 -3.64 -15.25 -6.61
N ALA A 156 -2.57 -14.89 -5.88
CA ALA A 156 -1.83 -15.84 -5.04
C ALA A 156 -2.68 -16.45 -3.92
N LYS A 157 -3.69 -15.71 -3.41
CA LYS A 157 -4.67 -16.22 -2.45
C LYS A 157 -5.77 -17.08 -3.08
N GLY A 158 -5.81 -17.23 -4.40
CA GLY A 158 -6.87 -17.93 -5.10
C GLY A 158 -8.25 -17.30 -4.91
N PHE A 159 -8.32 -15.96 -4.79
CA PHE A 159 -9.56 -15.24 -4.56
C PHE A 159 -10.50 -15.34 -5.76
N THR A 160 -11.71 -15.82 -5.52
CA THR A 160 -12.67 -16.19 -6.58
C THR A 160 -13.74 -15.11 -6.81
N LYS A 161 -14.49 -15.26 -7.93
CA LYS A 161 -15.71 -14.45 -8.18
C LYS A 161 -16.74 -14.60 -7.05
N ALA A 162 -16.87 -15.80 -6.51
CA ALA A 162 -17.78 -16.07 -5.38
C ALA A 162 -17.35 -15.32 -4.12
N ASP A 163 -16.04 -15.20 -3.87
CA ASP A 163 -15.53 -14.42 -2.75
C ASP A 163 -15.70 -12.91 -2.96
N PHE A 164 -15.60 -12.46 -4.20
CA PHE A 164 -15.89 -11.07 -4.57
C PHE A 164 -17.37 -10.74 -4.35
N ALA A 165 -18.29 -11.64 -4.76
CA ALA A 165 -19.73 -11.48 -4.57
C ALA A 165 -20.12 -11.34 -3.09
N LYS A 166 -19.47 -12.10 -2.19
CA LYS A 166 -19.69 -12.02 -0.74
C LYS A 166 -19.33 -10.65 -0.14
N ARG A 167 -18.47 -9.86 -0.80
CA ARG A 167 -18.02 -8.55 -0.34
C ARG A 167 -18.72 -7.38 -1.04
N HIS A 168 -19.38 -7.64 -2.16
CA HIS A 168 -20.01 -6.61 -3.00
C HIS A 168 -21.52 -6.86 -3.12
N HIS A 169 -22.25 -6.55 -2.04
CA HIS A 169 -23.71 -6.81 -1.99
C HIS A 169 -24.56 -5.80 -2.77
N GLY A 170 -24.02 -4.63 -3.11
CA GLY A 170 -24.74 -3.54 -3.78
C GLY A 170 -24.11 -3.13 -5.11
N GLY A 171 -24.87 -2.31 -5.86
CA GLY A 171 -24.41 -1.70 -7.10
C GLY A 171 -24.27 -2.69 -8.29
N TYR A 172 -23.81 -2.15 -9.43
CA TYR A 172 -23.66 -2.88 -10.70
C TYR A 172 -22.76 -4.12 -10.58
N LEU A 173 -21.65 -4.02 -9.86
CA LEU A 173 -20.73 -5.15 -9.69
C LEU A 173 -21.35 -6.28 -8.87
N GLY A 174 -22.12 -5.97 -7.83
CA GLY A 174 -22.83 -6.98 -7.04
C GLY A 174 -23.95 -7.67 -7.81
N GLN A 175 -24.59 -6.98 -8.76
CA GLN A 175 -25.57 -7.58 -9.67
C GLN A 175 -24.89 -8.54 -10.67
N ARG A 176 -23.81 -8.08 -11.31
CA ARG A 176 -23.08 -8.87 -12.32
C ARG A 176 -22.44 -10.14 -11.76
N THR A 177 -22.08 -10.16 -10.48
CA THR A 177 -21.55 -11.38 -9.86
C THR A 177 -22.62 -12.42 -9.56
N ARG A 178 -23.91 -12.02 -9.48
CA ARG A 178 -25.06 -12.92 -9.27
C ARG A 178 -25.59 -13.50 -10.57
N GLU A 179 -25.54 -12.74 -11.66
CA GLU A 179 -26.05 -13.15 -12.98
C GLU A 179 -25.19 -14.23 -13.68
N ASN A 180 -23.96 -14.47 -13.22
CA ASN A 180 -23.06 -15.50 -13.79
C ASN A 180 -23.00 -16.80 -12.96
N HIS A 181 -24.02 -17.10 -12.19
CA HIS A 181 -24.16 -18.35 -11.42
C HIS A 181 -25.21 -19.33 -12.00
N ASP A 182 -25.73 -19.04 -13.23
CA ASP A 182 -26.58 -19.98 -14.01
C ASP A 182 -25.78 -20.67 -15.09
#